data_8e88f727b8cc17ebfbbe5354e6426eee
#
_entry.id   8e88f727b8cc17ebfbbe5354e6426eee
#
_cell.length_a   1.000
_cell.length_b   1.000
_cell.length_c   1.000
_cell.angle_alpha   90.00
_cell.angle_beta   90.00
_cell.angle_gamma   90.00
#
_symmetry.space_group_name_H-M   'P 1'
#
loop_
_entity.id
_entity.type
_entity.pdbx_description
1 polymer ?
#
loop_
_entity_poly.entity_id
_entity_poly.type
_entity_poly.pdbx_seq_one_letter_code
_entity_poly.pdbx_strand_id
1 'polypeptide(L)'
;MDIVLFGKPGAGKGTQAPRIAAALGVPTVATGDVLRAAVRTGTPMGLAAKAYMERGDLVPDDVILGIMKESLAKGEFAAGSLLDGVVRTTPQAEGMSRVLRELGRQIDAVLMFDIDDEELVQRLSSRTVCEQCQTPYTGREAGTACEKCGGTLMRRKDDEPDAIRNRLAVYQRQTAPVLDWYTQQGTGIVTVDAVGSVDDVTRRALDGLATLGIGGNGQRR
;
A
#
# COMPACT_ATOMS: atom_id res chain seq x y z
N MET A 1 -0.83 16.59 -4.36
CA MET A 1 -1.78 15.89 -3.44
C MET A 1 -1.21 14.53 -3.13
N ASP A 2 -0.95 14.23 -1.86
CA ASP A 2 -0.34 12.97 -1.42
C ASP A 2 -1.21 12.27 -0.39
N ILE A 3 -1.58 11.02 -0.69
CA ILE A 3 -2.50 10.24 0.14
C ILE A 3 -1.81 8.93 0.53
N VAL A 4 -1.83 8.60 1.82
CA VAL A 4 -1.34 7.34 2.35
C VAL A 4 -2.49 6.33 2.44
N LEU A 5 -2.31 5.15 1.84
CA LEU A 5 -3.17 3.99 2.09
C LEU A 5 -2.67 3.24 3.32
N PHE A 6 -3.52 3.12 4.31
CA PHE A 6 -3.25 2.51 5.58
C PHE A 6 -4.20 1.33 5.85
N GLY A 7 -3.80 0.41 6.70
CA GLY A 7 -4.62 -0.76 7.05
C GLY A 7 -3.81 -2.05 7.07
N LYS A 8 -4.39 -3.08 7.69
CA LYS A 8 -3.76 -4.40 7.87
C LYS A 8 -3.29 -5.02 6.54
N PRO A 9 -2.28 -5.90 6.56
CA PRO A 9 -1.98 -6.76 5.41
C PRO A 9 -3.23 -7.53 4.98
N GLY A 10 -3.56 -7.52 3.70
CA GLY A 10 -4.78 -8.19 3.20
C GLY A 10 -6.05 -7.33 3.14
N ALA A 11 -6.06 -6.11 3.70
CA ALA A 11 -7.22 -5.21 3.69
C ALA A 11 -7.63 -4.68 2.30
N GLY A 12 -6.94 -5.05 1.22
CA GLY A 12 -7.31 -4.68 -0.14
C GLY A 12 -6.66 -3.40 -0.68
N LYS A 13 -5.72 -2.78 0.04
CA LYS A 13 -5.02 -1.55 -0.40
C LYS A 13 -4.50 -1.64 -1.84
N GLY A 14 -3.75 -2.69 -2.16
CA GLY A 14 -3.18 -2.87 -3.50
C GLY A 14 -4.22 -3.12 -4.61
N THR A 15 -5.43 -3.58 -4.26
CA THR A 15 -6.56 -3.68 -5.20
C THR A 15 -7.20 -2.32 -5.43
N GLN A 16 -7.30 -1.51 -4.39
CA GLN A 16 -7.94 -0.21 -4.42
C GLN A 16 -7.02 0.89 -4.97
N ALA A 17 -5.71 0.79 -4.73
CA ALA A 17 -4.74 1.81 -5.11
C ALA A 17 -4.83 2.24 -6.59
N PRO A 18 -4.83 1.34 -7.59
CA PRO A 18 -4.91 1.75 -9.00
C PRO A 18 -6.23 2.45 -9.34
N ARG A 19 -7.33 2.06 -8.68
CA ARG A 19 -8.68 2.61 -8.94
C ARG A 19 -8.82 4.02 -8.38
N ILE A 20 -8.41 4.20 -7.13
CA ILE A 20 -8.41 5.50 -6.46
C ILE A 20 -7.44 6.46 -7.16
N ALA A 21 -6.23 5.98 -7.50
CA ALA A 21 -5.24 6.75 -8.22
C ALA A 21 -5.77 7.25 -9.58
N ALA A 22 -6.44 6.38 -10.35
CA ALA A 22 -7.05 6.75 -11.62
C ALA A 22 -8.15 7.80 -11.45
N ALA A 23 -9.01 7.66 -10.41
CA ALA A 23 -10.07 8.62 -10.12
C ALA A 23 -9.54 9.99 -9.68
N LEU A 24 -8.39 10.02 -8.99
CA LEU A 24 -7.76 11.25 -8.51
C LEU A 24 -6.76 11.86 -9.50
N GLY A 25 -6.41 11.14 -10.57
CA GLY A 25 -5.43 11.59 -11.55
C GLY A 25 -3.99 11.67 -11.01
N VAL A 26 -3.63 10.80 -10.04
CA VAL A 26 -2.28 10.74 -9.46
C VAL A 26 -1.66 9.35 -9.66
N PRO A 27 -0.34 9.22 -9.78
CA PRO A 27 0.33 7.93 -9.83
C PRO A 27 0.36 7.24 -8.46
N THR A 28 0.55 5.91 -8.48
CA THR A 28 0.69 5.08 -7.28
C THR A 28 2.15 4.72 -7.04
N VAL A 29 2.61 4.82 -5.80
CA VAL A 29 3.88 4.26 -5.34
C VAL A 29 3.58 3.15 -4.32
N ALA A 30 3.95 1.92 -4.68
CA ALA A 30 3.81 0.76 -3.80
C ALA A 30 5.20 0.19 -3.46
N THR A 31 5.70 0.42 -2.24
CA THR A 31 7.03 -0.08 -1.84
C THR A 31 7.15 -1.58 -1.92
N GLY A 32 6.08 -2.30 -1.61
CA GLY A 32 6.06 -3.75 -1.72
C GLY A 32 6.29 -4.24 -3.16
N ASP A 33 5.78 -3.54 -4.17
CA ASP A 33 5.96 -3.90 -5.58
C ASP A 33 7.38 -3.58 -6.06
N VAL A 34 7.93 -2.43 -5.64
CA VAL A 34 9.33 -2.05 -5.91
C VAL A 34 10.29 -3.08 -5.33
N LEU A 35 10.10 -3.47 -4.07
CA LEU A 35 10.92 -4.48 -3.41
C LEU A 35 10.78 -5.86 -4.07
N ARG A 36 9.56 -6.30 -4.40
CA ARG A 36 9.35 -7.57 -5.13
C ARG A 36 10.00 -7.56 -6.51
N ALA A 37 9.94 -6.44 -7.23
CA ALA A 37 10.66 -6.29 -8.49
C ALA A 37 12.17 -6.41 -8.29
N ALA A 38 12.73 -5.74 -7.29
CA ALA A 38 14.15 -5.82 -6.95
C ALA A 38 14.59 -7.24 -6.57
N VAL A 39 13.76 -8.00 -5.84
CA VAL A 39 14.00 -9.41 -5.52
C VAL A 39 14.03 -10.27 -6.79
N ARG A 40 13.06 -10.08 -7.70
CA ARG A 40 13.01 -10.86 -8.96
C ARG A 40 14.19 -10.59 -9.87
N THR A 41 14.65 -9.35 -9.93
CA THR A 41 15.81 -8.96 -10.76
C THR A 41 17.16 -9.19 -10.08
N GLY A 42 17.17 -9.65 -8.82
CA GLY A 42 18.38 -9.99 -8.09
C GLY A 42 19.27 -8.80 -7.75
N THR A 43 18.70 -7.60 -7.64
CA THR A 43 19.49 -6.42 -7.25
C THR A 43 20.02 -6.56 -5.81
N PRO A 44 21.16 -5.90 -5.44
CA PRO A 44 21.67 -5.94 -4.08
C PRO A 44 20.62 -5.55 -3.02
N MET A 45 19.80 -4.53 -3.31
CA MET A 45 18.69 -4.10 -2.46
C MET A 45 17.62 -5.21 -2.35
N GLY A 46 17.26 -5.85 -3.46
CA GLY A 46 16.29 -6.95 -3.46
C GLY A 46 16.78 -8.15 -2.66
N LEU A 47 18.04 -8.53 -2.79
CA LEU A 47 18.65 -9.61 -2.02
C LEU A 47 18.64 -9.30 -0.52
N ALA A 48 18.98 -8.07 -0.13
CA ALA A 48 18.96 -7.63 1.27
C ALA A 48 17.52 -7.63 1.85
N ALA A 49 16.54 -7.19 1.07
CA ALA A 49 15.14 -7.12 1.51
C ALA A 49 14.43 -8.49 1.56
N LYS A 50 14.90 -9.46 0.76
CA LYS A 50 14.22 -10.76 0.56
C LYS A 50 13.92 -11.50 1.87
N ALA A 51 14.91 -11.63 2.75
CA ALA A 51 14.76 -12.35 4.02
C ALA A 51 13.73 -11.71 4.95
N TYR A 52 13.64 -10.38 4.99
CA TYR A 52 12.62 -9.65 5.75
C TYR A 52 11.23 -9.92 5.17
N MET A 53 11.09 -9.81 3.84
CA MET A 53 9.79 -9.98 3.18
C MET A 53 9.24 -11.40 3.33
N GLU A 54 10.08 -12.44 3.19
CA GLU A 54 9.67 -13.85 3.30
C GLU A 54 9.17 -14.20 4.71
N ARG A 55 9.75 -13.59 5.76
CA ARG A 55 9.28 -13.74 7.14
C ARG A 55 8.08 -12.85 7.50
N GLY A 56 7.73 -11.90 6.64
CA GLY A 56 6.71 -10.90 6.91
C GLY A 56 7.16 -9.76 7.83
N ASP A 57 8.48 -9.61 8.01
CA ASP A 57 9.10 -8.51 8.75
C ASP A 57 9.12 -7.22 7.91
N LEU A 58 9.34 -6.07 8.56
CA LEU A 58 9.56 -4.81 7.86
C LEU A 58 11.01 -4.72 7.37
N VAL A 59 11.17 -4.24 6.13
CA VAL A 59 12.47 -3.83 5.61
C VAL A 59 12.93 -2.57 6.35
N PRO A 60 14.24 -2.38 6.64
CA PRO A 60 14.77 -1.22 7.34
C PRO A 60 14.27 0.12 6.80
N ASP A 61 14.02 1.07 7.70
CA ASP A 61 13.38 2.34 7.38
C ASP A 61 14.18 3.20 6.41
N ASP A 62 15.51 3.19 6.53
CA ASP A 62 16.43 3.90 5.64
C ASP A 62 16.36 3.41 4.18
N VAL A 63 16.20 2.10 3.98
CA VAL A 63 16.01 1.50 2.66
C VAL A 63 14.68 1.96 2.05
N ILE A 64 13.61 1.93 2.83
CA ILE A 64 12.28 2.38 2.37
C ILE A 64 12.30 3.87 2.02
N LEU A 65 12.86 4.71 2.89
CA LEU A 65 12.93 6.15 2.68
C LEU A 65 13.81 6.51 1.47
N GLY A 66 14.91 5.80 1.25
CA GLY A 66 15.75 5.94 0.05
C GLY A 66 14.97 5.68 -1.23
N ILE A 67 14.25 4.55 -1.30
CA ILE A 67 13.37 4.20 -2.42
C ILE A 67 12.34 5.29 -2.68
N MET A 68 11.72 5.81 -1.61
CA MET A 68 10.69 6.83 -1.73
C MET A 68 11.24 8.15 -2.23
N LYS A 69 12.38 8.59 -1.72
CA LYS A 69 13.05 9.80 -2.18
C LYS A 69 13.37 9.75 -3.68
N GLU A 70 13.95 8.63 -4.13
CA GLU A 70 14.24 8.43 -5.55
C GLU A 70 12.98 8.36 -6.42
N SER A 71 11.92 7.70 -5.93
CA SER A 71 10.67 7.56 -6.68
C SER A 71 9.95 8.90 -6.82
N LEU A 72 9.75 9.62 -5.72
CA LEU A 72 8.98 10.87 -5.68
C LEU A 72 9.68 12.06 -6.35
N ALA A 73 10.99 11.98 -6.56
CA ALA A 73 11.74 12.97 -7.32
C ALA A 73 11.49 12.92 -8.84
N LYS A 74 10.87 11.84 -9.34
CA LYS A 74 10.53 11.72 -10.76
C LYS A 74 9.39 12.65 -11.14
N GLY A 75 9.44 13.23 -12.33
CA GLY A 75 8.46 14.22 -12.80
C GLY A 75 7.02 13.71 -12.83
N GLU A 76 6.79 12.41 -13.00
CA GLU A 76 5.46 11.80 -12.97
C GLU A 76 4.72 12.00 -11.63
N PHE A 77 5.47 12.19 -10.52
CA PHE A 77 4.92 12.41 -9.18
C PHE A 77 4.79 13.88 -8.79
N ALA A 78 5.08 14.81 -9.69
CA ALA A 78 5.06 16.25 -9.38
C ALA A 78 3.67 16.74 -8.92
N ALA A 79 2.59 16.20 -9.47
CA ALA A 79 1.22 16.59 -9.12
C ALA A 79 0.69 15.91 -7.83
N GLY A 80 1.40 14.90 -7.34
CA GLY A 80 0.99 14.13 -6.15
C GLY A 80 1.21 12.64 -6.30
N SER A 81 0.80 11.88 -5.29
CA SER A 81 0.96 10.42 -5.28
C SER A 81 -0.01 9.71 -4.35
N LEU A 82 -0.34 8.47 -4.68
CA LEU A 82 -1.00 7.53 -3.80
C LEU A 82 0.03 6.54 -3.26
N LEU A 83 0.26 6.56 -1.95
CA LEU A 83 1.34 5.86 -1.27
C LEU A 83 0.82 4.54 -0.65
N ASP A 84 1.06 3.39 -1.30
CA ASP A 84 0.63 2.07 -0.80
C ASP A 84 1.74 1.35 -0.05
N GLY A 85 1.51 1.10 1.23
CA GLY A 85 2.42 0.36 2.11
C GLY A 85 3.77 1.03 2.35
N VAL A 86 3.85 2.33 2.11
CA VAL A 86 5.07 3.14 2.23
C VAL A 86 5.40 3.45 3.68
N VAL A 87 4.38 3.77 4.47
CA VAL A 87 4.54 4.17 5.88
C VAL A 87 4.01 3.05 6.77
N ARG A 88 4.91 2.41 7.51
CA ARG A 88 4.61 1.28 8.41
C ARG A 88 5.20 1.44 9.81
N THR A 89 6.01 2.46 10.04
CA THR A 89 6.59 2.81 11.34
C THR A 89 6.52 4.32 11.54
N THR A 90 6.55 4.78 12.78
CA THR A 90 6.61 6.22 13.08
C THR A 90 7.86 6.88 12.48
N PRO A 91 9.07 6.29 12.55
CA PRO A 91 10.23 6.83 11.86
C PRO A 91 10.05 6.97 10.34
N GLN A 92 9.33 6.02 9.68
CA GLN A 92 8.98 6.16 8.27
C GLN A 92 8.01 7.31 8.03
N ALA A 93 7.02 7.53 8.91
CA ALA A 93 6.09 8.65 8.81
C ALA A 93 6.81 9.99 8.89
N GLU A 94 7.69 10.15 9.86
CA GLU A 94 8.54 11.33 10.03
C GLU A 94 9.48 11.55 8.85
N GLY A 95 10.16 10.48 8.41
CA GLY A 95 11.06 10.51 7.27
C GLY A 95 10.33 10.89 5.99
N MET A 96 9.15 10.32 5.75
CA MET A 96 8.31 10.60 4.60
C MET A 96 7.84 12.06 4.59
N SER A 97 7.44 12.60 5.76
CA SER A 97 7.08 14.00 5.90
C SER A 97 8.24 14.95 5.59
N ARG A 98 9.48 14.56 5.93
CA ARG A 98 10.68 15.33 5.54
C ARG A 98 10.89 15.28 4.02
N VAL A 99 10.84 14.09 3.40
CA VAL A 99 11.00 13.93 1.96
C VAL A 99 9.98 14.75 1.17
N LEU A 100 8.72 14.72 1.56
CA LEU A 100 7.67 15.49 0.89
C LEU A 100 7.86 16.99 1.10
N ARG A 101 8.26 17.44 2.29
CA ARG A 101 8.53 18.86 2.57
C ARG A 101 9.68 19.40 1.74
N GLU A 102 10.75 18.63 1.51
CA GLU A 102 11.83 18.97 0.59
C GLU A 102 11.34 19.21 -0.85
N LEU A 103 10.23 18.54 -1.22
CA LEU A 103 9.56 18.71 -2.52
C LEU A 103 8.43 19.77 -2.50
N GLY A 104 8.28 20.53 -1.41
CA GLY A 104 7.19 21.51 -1.25
C GLY A 104 5.80 20.88 -1.10
N ARG A 105 5.72 19.64 -0.61
CA ARG A 105 4.51 18.82 -0.51
C ARG A 105 4.27 18.34 0.93
N GLN A 106 3.10 17.78 1.19
CA GLN A 106 2.75 17.16 2.47
C GLN A 106 1.77 16.00 2.25
N ILE A 107 1.55 15.18 3.27
CA ILE A 107 0.45 14.22 3.27
C ILE A 107 -0.86 14.97 3.49
N ASP A 108 -1.76 14.90 2.52
CA ASP A 108 -3.06 15.57 2.56
C ASP A 108 -4.12 14.73 3.26
N ALA A 109 -4.04 13.40 3.18
CA ALA A 109 -4.97 12.48 3.86
C ALA A 109 -4.38 11.08 4.06
N VAL A 110 -4.98 10.35 5.00
CA VAL A 110 -4.79 8.90 5.20
C VAL A 110 -6.11 8.19 4.94
N LEU A 111 -6.09 7.21 4.02
CA LEU A 111 -7.19 6.26 3.83
C LEU A 111 -6.91 5.00 4.65
N MET A 112 -7.61 4.83 5.76
CA MET A 112 -7.54 3.66 6.63
C MET A 112 -8.55 2.62 6.20
N PHE A 113 -8.07 1.52 5.58
CA PHE A 113 -8.91 0.37 5.22
C PHE A 113 -9.08 -0.53 6.44
N ASP A 114 -10.31 -0.60 6.94
CA ASP A 114 -10.67 -1.41 8.09
C ASP A 114 -11.36 -2.71 7.66
N ILE A 115 -11.02 -3.81 8.34
CA ILE A 115 -11.53 -5.14 8.06
C ILE A 115 -11.30 -6.06 9.25
N ASP A 116 -12.22 -6.98 9.49
CA ASP A 116 -12.11 -7.99 10.52
C ASP A 116 -10.98 -8.99 10.25
N ASP A 117 -10.36 -9.49 11.32
CA ASP A 117 -9.22 -10.39 11.23
C ASP A 117 -9.58 -11.73 10.58
N GLU A 118 -10.80 -12.25 10.79
CA GLU A 118 -11.26 -13.51 10.17
C GLU A 118 -11.33 -13.40 8.66
N GLU A 119 -12.00 -12.35 8.15
CA GLU A 119 -12.10 -12.06 6.72
C GLU A 119 -10.71 -11.83 6.10
N LEU A 120 -9.84 -11.15 6.83
CA LEU A 120 -8.49 -10.85 6.41
C LEU A 120 -7.63 -12.13 6.25
N VAL A 121 -7.68 -13.05 7.21
CA VAL A 121 -6.97 -14.33 7.15
C VAL A 121 -7.48 -15.14 5.96
N GLN A 122 -8.80 -15.19 5.75
CA GLN A 122 -9.40 -15.87 4.60
C GLN A 122 -8.91 -15.29 3.26
N ARG A 123 -8.88 -13.96 3.13
CA ARG A 123 -8.37 -13.28 1.92
C ARG A 123 -6.90 -13.59 1.66
N LEU A 124 -6.05 -13.51 2.68
CA LEU A 124 -4.62 -13.78 2.54
C LEU A 124 -4.36 -15.25 2.19
N SER A 125 -5.05 -16.19 2.83
CA SER A 125 -4.90 -17.62 2.59
C SER A 125 -5.32 -18.06 1.19
N SER A 126 -6.31 -17.36 0.60
CA SER A 126 -6.83 -17.64 -0.76
C SER A 126 -6.21 -16.78 -1.84
N ARG A 127 -5.28 -15.88 -1.49
CA ARG A 127 -4.69 -14.94 -2.45
C ARG A 127 -3.68 -15.62 -3.37
N THR A 128 -3.83 -15.33 -4.65
CA THR A 128 -2.80 -15.54 -5.66
C THR A 128 -2.44 -14.21 -6.34
N VAL A 129 -1.30 -14.15 -6.98
CA VAL A 129 -0.85 -12.99 -7.74
C VAL A 129 -0.28 -13.44 -9.07
N CYS A 130 -0.45 -12.62 -10.09
CA CYS A 130 0.19 -12.88 -11.37
C CYS A 130 1.71 -12.67 -11.24
N GLU A 131 2.48 -13.64 -11.69
CA GLU A 131 3.94 -13.58 -11.69
C GLU A 131 4.48 -12.42 -12.54
N GLN A 132 3.81 -12.10 -13.65
CA GLN A 132 4.23 -11.05 -14.58
C GLN A 132 3.74 -9.66 -14.16
N CYS A 133 2.40 -9.45 -14.09
CA CYS A 133 1.82 -8.11 -13.87
C CYS A 133 1.48 -7.81 -12.40
N GLN A 134 1.74 -8.75 -11.49
CA GLN A 134 1.51 -8.64 -10.03
C GLN A 134 0.04 -8.36 -9.63
N THR A 135 -0.91 -8.45 -10.57
CA THR A 135 -2.34 -8.30 -10.25
C THR A 135 -2.75 -9.35 -9.23
N PRO A 136 -3.33 -8.95 -8.08
CA PRO A 136 -3.80 -9.88 -7.06
C PRO A 136 -5.17 -10.46 -7.43
N TYR A 137 -5.39 -11.71 -7.03
CA TYR A 137 -6.66 -12.42 -7.15
C TYR A 137 -6.99 -13.11 -5.83
N THR A 138 -8.28 -13.22 -5.53
CA THR A 138 -8.80 -13.99 -4.39
C THR A 138 -9.64 -15.15 -4.92
N GLY A 139 -9.45 -16.35 -4.37
CA GLY A 139 -10.22 -17.53 -4.76
C GLY A 139 -9.86 -18.14 -6.12
N ARG A 140 -8.76 -17.70 -6.75
CA ARG A 140 -8.23 -18.35 -7.96
C ARG A 140 -7.03 -19.21 -7.62
N GLU A 141 -6.94 -20.38 -8.29
CA GLU A 141 -5.88 -21.35 -8.04
C GLU A 141 -4.53 -20.90 -8.63
N ALA A 142 -3.44 -21.23 -7.94
CA ALA A 142 -2.10 -21.09 -8.47
C ALA A 142 -1.92 -22.01 -9.71
N GLY A 143 -1.13 -21.56 -10.68
CA GLY A 143 -0.93 -22.24 -11.94
C GLY A 143 -1.92 -21.86 -13.04
N THR A 144 -3.04 -21.17 -12.71
CA THR A 144 -4.01 -20.70 -13.72
C THR A 144 -3.54 -19.40 -14.39
N ALA A 145 -4.11 -19.10 -15.57
CA ALA A 145 -3.75 -17.90 -16.34
C ALA A 145 -4.34 -16.62 -15.73
N CYS A 146 -3.55 -15.57 -15.72
CA CYS A 146 -3.99 -14.22 -15.33
C CYS A 146 -4.94 -13.63 -16.38
N GLU A 147 -6.11 -13.15 -15.95
CA GLU A 147 -7.09 -12.54 -16.85
C GLU A 147 -6.60 -11.24 -17.49
N LYS A 148 -5.67 -10.52 -16.82
CA LYS A 148 -5.17 -9.24 -17.30
C LYS A 148 -4.07 -9.36 -18.36
N CYS A 149 -3.17 -10.36 -18.24
CA CYS A 149 -1.98 -10.44 -19.11
C CYS A 149 -1.63 -11.85 -19.57
N GLY A 150 -2.40 -12.87 -19.20
CA GLY A 150 -2.13 -14.28 -19.54
C GLY A 150 -1.01 -14.96 -18.75
N GLY A 151 -0.27 -14.22 -17.91
CA GLY A 151 0.80 -14.77 -17.07
C GLY A 151 0.28 -15.75 -16.01
N THR A 152 1.14 -16.57 -15.43
CA THR A 152 0.77 -17.59 -14.44
C THR A 152 0.46 -16.98 -13.08
N LEU A 153 -0.59 -17.46 -12.41
CA LEU A 153 -0.90 -17.10 -11.02
C LEU A 153 -0.06 -17.93 -10.04
N MET A 154 0.50 -17.29 -9.02
CA MET A 154 1.30 -17.94 -7.99
C MET A 154 0.90 -17.48 -6.59
N ARG A 155 1.15 -18.31 -5.57
CA ARG A 155 1.08 -17.88 -4.18
C ARG A 155 2.29 -17.06 -3.80
N ARG A 156 2.11 -16.04 -2.98
CA ARG A 156 3.23 -15.30 -2.40
C ARG A 156 3.82 -16.08 -1.23
N LYS A 157 5.14 -16.04 -1.06
CA LYS A 157 5.80 -16.62 0.12
C LYS A 157 5.41 -15.92 1.44
N ASP A 158 5.16 -14.60 1.37
CA ASP A 158 4.69 -13.81 2.51
C ASP A 158 3.20 -14.03 2.84
N ASP A 159 2.51 -14.94 2.16
CA ASP A 159 1.15 -15.40 2.46
C ASP A 159 1.11 -16.83 3.03
N GLU A 160 2.25 -17.39 3.41
CA GLU A 160 2.31 -18.61 4.20
C GLU A 160 1.78 -18.34 5.63
N PRO A 161 1.15 -19.32 6.31
CA PRO A 161 0.45 -19.11 7.58
C PRO A 161 1.29 -18.43 8.67
N ASP A 162 2.57 -18.81 8.78
CA ASP A 162 3.48 -18.20 9.75
C ASP A 162 3.82 -16.76 9.41
N ALA A 163 4.05 -16.47 8.12
CA ALA A 163 4.31 -15.13 7.65
C ALA A 163 3.08 -14.23 7.83
N ILE A 164 1.86 -14.73 7.60
CA ILE A 164 0.62 -13.99 7.86
C ILE A 164 0.53 -13.62 9.34
N ARG A 165 0.72 -14.59 10.25
CA ARG A 165 0.69 -14.33 11.70
C ARG A 165 1.71 -13.27 12.12
N ASN A 166 2.94 -13.39 11.61
CA ASN A 166 3.99 -12.41 11.88
C ASN A 166 3.62 -11.01 11.35
N ARG A 167 3.13 -10.92 10.12
CA ARG A 167 2.70 -9.63 9.51
C ARG A 167 1.62 -8.93 10.32
N LEU A 168 0.65 -9.67 10.84
CA LEU A 168 -0.40 -9.12 11.71
C LEU A 168 0.17 -8.64 13.05
N ALA A 169 1.06 -9.42 13.67
CA ALA A 169 1.72 -9.04 14.91
C ALA A 169 2.63 -7.82 14.73
N VAL A 170 3.38 -7.75 13.62
CA VAL A 170 4.21 -6.59 13.26
C VAL A 170 3.35 -5.36 13.00
N TYR A 171 2.24 -5.51 12.25
CA TYR A 171 1.28 -4.44 12.01
C TYR A 171 0.78 -3.85 13.33
N GLN A 172 0.32 -4.69 14.25
CA GLN A 172 -0.22 -4.25 15.52
C GLN A 172 0.81 -3.50 16.39
N ARG A 173 2.04 -3.99 16.42
CA ARG A 173 3.11 -3.40 17.24
C ARG A 173 3.74 -2.15 16.66
N GLN A 174 3.91 -2.09 15.35
CA GLN A 174 4.73 -1.06 14.70
C GLN A 174 3.94 -0.14 13.78
N THR A 175 2.90 -0.66 13.12
CA THR A 175 2.18 0.10 12.11
C THR A 175 0.92 0.77 12.67
N ALA A 176 0.11 0.08 13.45
CA ALA A 176 -1.10 0.68 14.02
C ALA A 176 -0.84 2.01 14.76
N PRO A 177 0.24 2.16 15.57
CA PRO A 177 0.53 3.44 16.26
C PRO A 177 0.81 4.63 15.32
N VAL A 178 1.13 4.38 14.06
CA VAL A 178 1.37 5.45 13.08
C VAL A 178 0.09 6.26 12.80
N LEU A 179 -1.07 5.65 12.96
CA LEU A 179 -2.35 6.34 12.78
C LEU A 179 -2.52 7.45 13.83
N ASP A 180 -2.14 7.18 15.09
CA ASP A 180 -2.15 8.16 16.18
C ASP A 180 -1.18 9.31 15.88
N TRP A 181 -0.01 8.99 15.31
CA TRP A 181 0.95 10.00 14.87
C TRP A 181 0.34 10.95 13.83
N TYR A 182 -0.33 10.43 12.79
CA TYR A 182 -1.02 11.26 11.78
C TYR A 182 -2.12 12.11 12.40
N THR A 183 -2.89 11.56 13.33
CA THR A 183 -3.91 12.30 14.08
C THR A 183 -3.30 13.49 14.84
N GLN A 184 -2.17 13.28 15.51
CA GLN A 184 -1.44 14.34 16.24
C GLN A 184 -0.87 15.41 15.30
N GLN A 185 -0.54 15.05 14.05
CA GLN A 185 -0.11 16.02 13.02
C GLN A 185 -1.28 16.79 12.40
N GLY A 186 -2.53 16.49 12.76
CA GLY A 186 -3.72 17.12 12.17
C GLY A 186 -4.03 16.64 10.76
N THR A 187 -3.45 15.51 10.32
CA THR A 187 -3.74 14.93 9.00
C THR A 187 -5.15 14.34 8.99
N GLY A 188 -5.95 14.64 7.97
CA GLY A 188 -7.29 14.07 7.80
C GLY A 188 -7.23 12.56 7.61
N ILE A 189 -8.00 11.81 8.41
CA ILE A 189 -8.09 10.36 8.33
C ILE A 189 -9.50 9.97 7.91
N VAL A 190 -9.59 9.16 6.85
CA VAL A 190 -10.83 8.57 6.38
C VAL A 190 -10.79 7.07 6.64
N THR A 191 -11.68 6.57 7.48
CA THR A 191 -11.85 5.13 7.69
C THR A 191 -12.80 4.57 6.64
N VAL A 192 -12.34 3.56 5.92
CA VAL A 192 -13.05 2.89 4.83
C VAL A 192 -13.33 1.45 5.26
N ASP A 193 -14.61 1.09 5.40
CA ASP A 193 -15.02 -0.30 5.53
C ASP A 193 -14.60 -1.06 4.26
N ALA A 194 -13.66 -2.00 4.39
CA ALA A 194 -13.05 -2.74 3.28
C ALA A 194 -13.80 -4.04 2.93
N VAL A 195 -15.00 -4.25 3.49
CA VAL A 195 -15.86 -5.39 3.19
C VAL A 195 -16.80 -5.06 2.03
N GLY A 196 -17.05 -6.04 1.15
CA GLY A 196 -17.96 -5.93 0.02
C GLY A 196 -17.26 -5.96 -1.35
N SER A 197 -17.95 -5.48 -2.38
CA SER A 197 -17.39 -5.47 -3.74
C SER A 197 -16.24 -4.46 -3.86
N VAL A 198 -15.35 -4.71 -4.81
CA VAL A 198 -14.24 -3.78 -5.10
C VAL A 198 -14.76 -2.37 -5.43
N ASP A 199 -15.89 -2.29 -6.18
CA ASP A 199 -16.48 -1.02 -6.57
C ASP A 199 -17.07 -0.27 -5.38
N ASP A 200 -17.74 -0.96 -4.45
CA ASP A 200 -18.29 -0.34 -3.24
C ASP A 200 -17.19 0.23 -2.34
N VAL A 201 -16.11 -0.52 -2.16
CA VAL A 201 -14.97 -0.05 -1.37
C VAL A 201 -14.29 1.15 -2.04
N THR A 202 -14.13 1.13 -3.38
CA THR A 202 -13.61 2.29 -4.13
C THR A 202 -14.48 3.51 -3.91
N ARG A 203 -15.81 3.36 -4.02
CA ARG A 203 -16.75 4.45 -3.82
C ARG A 203 -16.66 5.03 -2.41
N ARG A 204 -16.68 4.18 -1.36
CA ARG A 204 -16.53 4.63 0.05
C ARG A 204 -15.24 5.43 0.27
N ALA A 205 -14.13 4.98 -0.34
CA ALA A 205 -12.87 5.68 -0.24
C ALA A 205 -12.91 7.07 -0.89
N LEU A 206 -13.48 7.18 -2.09
CA LEU A 206 -13.61 8.45 -2.80
C LEU A 206 -14.60 9.39 -2.11
N ASP A 207 -15.75 8.89 -1.65
CA ASP A 207 -16.75 9.65 -0.90
C ASP A 207 -16.13 10.19 0.40
N GLY A 208 -15.38 9.38 1.12
CA GLY A 208 -14.67 9.80 2.32
C GLY A 208 -13.63 10.88 2.04
N LEU A 209 -12.84 10.76 0.97
CA LEU A 209 -11.89 11.82 0.57
C LEU A 209 -12.60 13.12 0.20
N ALA A 210 -13.78 13.04 -0.43
CA ALA A 210 -14.57 14.21 -0.78
C ALA A 210 -15.01 15.00 0.47
N THR A 211 -15.22 14.34 1.63
CA THR A 211 -15.53 15.03 2.90
C THR A 211 -14.37 15.89 3.41
N LEU A 212 -13.14 15.58 3.00
CA LEU A 212 -11.92 16.35 3.28
C LEU A 212 -11.63 17.40 2.20
N GLY A 213 -12.52 17.58 1.22
CA GLY A 213 -12.30 18.46 0.07
C GLY A 213 -11.33 17.89 -0.98
N ILE A 214 -11.04 16.60 -0.92
CA ILE A 214 -10.18 15.89 -1.87
C ILE A 214 -11.08 15.16 -2.87
N GLY A 215 -11.19 15.63 -4.11
CA GLY A 215 -12.01 15.05 -5.17
C GLY A 215 -11.30 15.01 -6.51
N GLY A 216 -11.74 14.10 -7.40
CA GLY A 216 -11.31 14.06 -8.78
C GLY A 216 -11.90 15.24 -9.54
N ASN A 217 -11.04 16.13 -9.92
CA ASN A 217 -11.02 17.23 -10.88
C ASN A 217 -10.33 18.46 -10.28
N GLY A 218 -9.01 18.38 -10.04
CA GLY A 218 -8.09 19.54 -10.09
C GLY A 218 -8.49 20.90 -9.51
N GLN A 219 -9.50 21.02 -8.66
CA GLN A 219 -9.92 22.29 -8.07
C GLN A 219 -9.84 22.24 -6.55
N ARG A 220 -8.71 22.70 -6.00
CA ARG A 220 -8.75 23.30 -4.66
C ARG A 220 -9.63 24.55 -4.76
N ARG A 221 -10.73 24.59 -4.01
CA ARG A 221 -11.43 25.84 -3.74
C ARG A 221 -10.70 26.60 -2.66
#